data_03bf73b92997088cabe1f9785b182a16
#
_entry.id   03bf73b92997088cabe1f9785b182a16
#
_cell.length_a   1.000
_cell.length_b   1.000
_cell.length_c   1.000
_cell.angle_alpha   90.00
_cell.angle_beta   90.00
_cell.angle_gamma   90.00
#
_symmetry.space_group_name_H-M   'P 1'
#
loop_
_entity.id
_entity.type
_entity.pdbx_description
1 polymer ?
#
loop_
_entity_poly.entity_id
_entity_poly.type
_entity_poly.pdbx_seq_one_letter_code
_entity_poly.pdbx_strand_id
1 'polypeptide(L)' 'MEQMNLTQILLAEMEAAAASLGIEPSTLGERAGQGGRFYARLKEGKRVWPETAQKVRDKIAEMGGAA' A
#
# COMPACT_ATOMS: atom_id res chain seq x y z
N MET A 1 -3.08 4.17 -24.47
CA MET A 1 -3.67 4.08 -23.14
C MET A 1 -2.61 3.63 -22.16
N GLU A 2 -2.41 4.40 -21.11
CA GLU A 2 -1.39 4.07 -20.14
C GLU A 2 -1.88 2.98 -19.19
N GLN A 3 -0.98 2.08 -18.87
CA GLN A 3 -1.27 1.05 -17.87
C GLN A 3 -0.71 1.51 -16.55
N MET A 4 -1.45 1.24 -15.49
CA MET A 4 -0.95 1.51 -14.15
C MET A 4 0.14 0.50 -13.83
N ASN A 5 1.26 0.99 -13.32
CA ASN A 5 2.31 0.10 -12.87
C ASN A 5 2.00 -0.40 -11.45
N LEU A 6 2.78 -1.36 -10.98
CA LEU A 6 2.56 -1.98 -9.67
C LEU A 6 2.57 -0.94 -8.54
N THR A 7 3.47 0.04 -8.62
CA THR A 7 3.55 1.10 -7.63
C THR A 7 2.23 1.87 -7.53
N GLN A 8 1.67 2.25 -8.68
CA GLN A 8 0.42 3.01 -8.71
C GLN A 8 -0.74 2.16 -8.21
N ILE A 9 -0.78 0.90 -8.59
CA ILE A 9 -1.83 -0.02 -8.16
C ILE A 9 -1.79 -0.19 -6.65
N LEU A 10 -0.60 -0.46 -6.11
CA LEU A 10 -0.44 -0.65 -4.67
C LEU A 10 -0.77 0.63 -3.90
N LEU A 11 -0.35 1.78 -4.42
CA LEU A 11 -0.64 3.07 -3.80
C LEU A 11 -2.16 3.25 -3.65
N ALA A 12 -2.91 2.99 -4.72
CA ALA A 12 -4.36 3.10 -4.69
C ALA A 12 -4.98 2.12 -3.70
N GLU A 13 -4.47 0.90 -3.65
CA GLU A 13 -4.96 -0.11 -2.72
C GLU A 13 -4.72 0.29 -1.27
N MET A 14 -3.54 0.84 -0.99
CA MET A 14 -3.21 1.30 0.36
C MET A 14 -4.10 2.46 0.79
N GLU A 15 -4.34 3.40 -0.11
CA GLU A 15 -5.19 4.55 0.21
C GLU A 15 -6.62 4.12 0.49
N ALA A 16 -7.14 3.21 -0.32
CA ALA A 16 -8.50 2.70 -0.13
C ALA A 16 -8.61 1.91 1.18
N ALA A 17 -7.63 1.07 1.47
CA ALA A 17 -7.62 0.26 2.68
C ALA A 17 -7.49 1.14 3.93
N ALA A 18 -6.61 2.14 3.89
CA ALA A 18 -6.42 3.05 5.02
C ALA A 18 -7.70 3.82 5.31
N ALA A 19 -8.37 4.29 4.27
CA ALA A 19 -9.64 4.99 4.43
C ALA A 19 -10.68 4.07 5.07
N SER A 20 -10.74 2.82 4.62
CA SER A 20 -11.67 1.83 5.15
C SER A 20 -11.40 1.52 6.62
N LEU A 21 -10.12 1.50 7.00
CA LEU A 21 -9.70 1.20 8.38
C LEU A 21 -9.69 2.43 9.28
N GLY A 22 -9.86 3.62 8.72
CA GLY A 22 -9.82 4.85 9.49
C GLY A 22 -8.43 5.22 9.98
N ILE A 23 -7.39 4.86 9.22
CA ILE A 23 -6.00 5.17 9.58
C ILE A 23 -5.32 5.88 8.41
N GLU A 24 -4.17 6.48 8.69
CA GLU A 24 -3.37 7.12 7.64
C GLU A 24 -2.68 6.06 6.77
N PRO A 25 -2.52 6.31 5.48
CA PRO A 25 -1.79 5.37 4.62
C PRO A 25 -0.36 5.11 5.09
N SER A 26 0.33 6.11 5.64
CA SER A 26 1.67 5.91 6.18
C SER A 26 1.65 4.94 7.36
N THR A 27 0.62 5.02 8.20
CA THR A 27 0.45 4.10 9.32
C THR A 27 0.22 2.68 8.81
N LEU A 28 -0.55 2.55 7.73
CA LEU A 28 -0.78 1.25 7.11
C LEU A 28 0.55 0.64 6.66
N GLY A 29 1.41 1.43 6.02
CA GLY A 29 2.73 0.97 5.61
C GLY A 29 3.57 0.49 6.78
N GLU A 30 3.52 1.21 7.90
CA GLU A 30 4.24 0.80 9.11
C GLU A 30 3.75 -0.54 9.64
N ARG A 31 2.43 -0.70 9.70
CA ARG A 31 1.82 -1.93 10.19
C ARG A 31 2.09 -3.11 9.27
N ALA A 32 2.30 -2.82 7.99
CA ALA A 32 2.66 -3.85 7.02
C ALA A 32 4.15 -4.21 7.07
N GLY A 33 4.90 -3.61 7.99
CA GLY A 33 6.31 -3.92 8.17
C GLY A 33 7.23 -3.22 7.18
N GLN A 34 6.75 -2.23 6.44
CA GLN A 34 7.53 -1.55 5.41
C GLN A 34 8.08 -0.20 5.88
N GLY A 35 7.73 0.24 7.07
CA GLY A 35 8.21 1.50 7.62
C GLY A 35 7.33 2.68 7.24
N GLY A 36 7.51 3.80 7.97
CA GLY A 36 6.64 4.96 7.81
C GLY A 36 6.83 5.73 6.52
N ARG A 37 7.94 5.49 5.80
CA ARG A 37 8.22 6.19 4.55
C ARG A 37 7.75 5.43 3.32
N PHE A 38 7.26 4.23 3.49
CA PHE A 38 6.88 3.39 2.36
C PHE A 38 5.83 4.08 1.49
N TYR A 39 4.79 4.60 2.11
CA TYR A 39 3.73 5.28 1.39
C TYR A 39 4.26 6.50 0.61
N ALA A 40 5.11 7.32 1.26
CA ALA A 40 5.69 8.48 0.60
C ALA A 40 6.51 8.08 -0.62
N ARG A 41 7.24 6.98 -0.54
CA ARG A 41 8.03 6.47 -1.67
C ARG A 41 7.13 6.07 -2.83
N LEU A 42 6.01 5.44 -2.54
CA LEU A 42 5.06 5.07 -3.59
C LEU A 42 4.49 6.31 -4.27
N LYS A 43 4.20 7.35 -3.50
CA LYS A 43 3.70 8.61 -4.05
C LYS A 43 4.74 9.28 -4.95
N GLU A 44 6.03 9.08 -4.65
CA GLU A 44 7.11 9.60 -5.48
C GLU A 44 7.33 8.78 -6.73
N GLY A 45 6.65 7.66 -6.87
CA GLY A 45 6.79 6.79 -8.03
C GLY A 45 7.94 5.80 -7.92
N LYS A 46 8.47 5.57 -6.72
CA LYS A 46 9.53 4.60 -6.53
C LYS A 46 9.02 3.19 -6.80
N ARG A 47 9.91 2.35 -7.35
CA ARG A 47 9.57 0.98 -7.67
C ARG A 47 9.27 0.18 -6.41
N VAL A 48 8.28 -0.69 -6.50
CA VAL A 48 8.00 -1.68 -5.47
C VAL A 48 8.15 -3.07 -6.10
N TRP A 49 8.75 -3.98 -5.36
CA TRP A 49 8.92 -5.36 -5.83
C TRP A 49 7.61 -6.12 -5.63
N PRO A 50 7.28 -7.05 -6.55
CA PRO A 50 6.04 -7.83 -6.42
C PRO A 50 5.91 -8.54 -5.09
N GLU A 51 7.02 -9.06 -4.55
CA GLU A 51 7.02 -9.75 -3.26
C GLU A 51 6.62 -8.81 -2.12
N THR A 52 7.16 -7.58 -2.16
CA THR A 52 6.82 -6.58 -1.16
C THR A 52 5.36 -6.16 -1.27
N ALA A 53 4.89 -5.97 -2.51
CA ALA A 53 3.50 -5.62 -2.75
C ALA A 53 2.57 -6.71 -2.20
N GLN A 54 2.93 -7.97 -2.39
CA GLN A 54 2.12 -9.07 -1.91
C GLN A 54 2.07 -9.09 -0.37
N LYS A 55 3.20 -8.83 0.28
CA LYS A 55 3.23 -8.76 1.75
C LYS A 55 2.30 -7.67 2.27
N VAL A 56 2.29 -6.52 1.60
CA VAL A 56 1.41 -5.42 1.99
C VAL A 56 -0.05 -5.82 1.79
N ARG A 57 -0.36 -6.45 0.66
CA ARG A 57 -1.72 -6.92 0.39
C ARG A 57 -2.20 -7.95 1.40
N ASP A 58 -1.32 -8.87 1.77
CA ASP A 58 -1.64 -9.89 2.76
C ASP A 58 -1.95 -9.23 4.10
N LYS A 59 -1.18 -8.22 4.46
CA LYS A 59 -1.41 -7.51 5.72
C LYS A 59 -2.72 -6.72 5.69
N ILE A 60 -3.02 -6.09 4.57
CA ILE A 60 -4.29 -5.38 4.40
C ILE A 60 -5.45 -6.36 4.61
N ALA A 61 -5.36 -7.54 4.03
CA ALA A 61 -6.40 -8.56 4.19
C ALA A 61 -6.55 -8.98 5.65
N GLU A 62 -5.41 -9.16 6.35
CA GLU A 62 -5.44 -9.52 7.77
C GLU A 62 -6.10 -8.43 8.62
N MET A 63 -5.90 -7.18 8.24
CA MET A 63 -6.44 -6.05 8.98
C MET A 63 -7.91 -5.79 8.64
N GLY A 64 -8.46 -6.52 7.67
CA GLY A 64 -9.84 -6.33 7.26
C GLY A 64 -10.06 -5.14 6.34
N GLY A 65 -8.98 -4.59 5.78
CA GLY A 65 -9.09 -3.42 4.91
C GLY A 65 -9.40 -3.74 3.46
N ALA A 66 -9.39 -5.00 3.08
CA ALA A 66 -9.73 -5.42 1.73
C ALA A 66 -11.22 -5.67 1.63
N ALA A 67 -11.83 -5.12 0.61
CA ALA A 67 -13.24 -5.35 0.35
C ALA A 67 -13.44 -6.72 -0.32
#